data_676181fafbfe3fbb090d5677e8326362
#
_entry.id   676181fafbfe3fbb090d5677e8326362
#
_cell.length_a   1.000
_cell.length_b   1.000
_cell.length_c   1.000
_cell.angle_alpha   90.00
_cell.angle_beta   90.00
_cell.angle_gamma   90.00
#
_symmetry.space_group_name_H-M   'P 1'
#
loop_
_entity.id
_entity.type
_entity.pdbx_description
1 polymer ?
#
loop_
_entity_poly.entity_id
_entity_poly.type
_entity_poly.pdbx_seq_one_letter_code
_entity_poly.pdbx_strand_id
1 'polypeptide(L)'
;IAGVVFFACGSTLVFALSMDFPLLGWTAVPLELLMTFLYTGLFITAHDAMHGTVAPRHPRLNRSIGGTATLLYALFSFSVLLRKHQEHHAHPASEDDPDFHDGEHRSLPRWYLHFFFTYVTWKQLLGMAILYNALKYLAAVPDINLLLFWALPAIMSTFQLFYFGTYLPHRETAEPYR
;
A
#
# COMPACT_ATOMS: atom_id res chain seq x y z
N ILE A 1 7.73 -4.87 16.72
CA ILE A 1 8.04 -4.56 15.29
C ILE A 1 7.03 -3.54 14.75
N ALA A 2 5.71 -3.79 14.74
CA ALA A 2 4.70 -2.88 14.18
C ALA A 2 4.82 -1.43 14.70
N GLY A 3 4.99 -1.24 16.02
CA GLY A 3 5.19 0.09 16.61
C GLY A 3 6.42 0.83 16.08
N VAL A 4 7.49 0.11 15.80
CA VAL A 4 8.71 0.69 15.18
C VAL A 4 8.42 1.15 13.76
N VAL A 5 7.72 0.33 12.96
CA VAL A 5 7.33 0.68 11.59
C VAL A 5 6.43 1.91 11.57
N PHE A 6 5.41 1.96 12.45
CA PHE A 6 4.50 3.11 12.55
C PHE A 6 5.24 4.39 12.95
N PHE A 7 6.10 4.29 13.96
CA PHE A 7 6.91 5.44 14.41
C PHE A 7 7.87 5.92 13.32
N ALA A 8 8.63 5.01 12.71
CA ALA A 8 9.57 5.33 11.66
C ALA A 8 8.86 5.96 10.44
N CYS A 9 7.76 5.35 9.98
CA CYS A 9 6.99 5.88 8.85
C CYS A 9 6.40 7.25 9.17
N GLY A 10 5.74 7.41 10.32
CA GLY A 10 5.12 8.67 10.72
C GLY A 10 6.15 9.80 10.91
N SER A 11 7.26 9.53 11.62
CA SER A 11 8.30 10.55 11.85
C SER A 11 9.01 10.95 10.55
N THR A 12 9.33 9.99 9.68
CA THR A 12 9.96 10.28 8.39
C THR A 12 9.00 11.05 7.48
N LEU A 13 7.71 10.70 7.46
CA LEU A 13 6.69 11.41 6.69
C LEU A 13 6.55 12.85 7.17
N VAL A 14 6.40 13.08 8.48
CA VAL A 14 6.32 14.46 9.04
C VAL A 14 7.56 15.25 8.68
N PHE A 15 8.75 14.67 8.83
CA PHE A 15 10.00 15.30 8.44
C PHE A 15 10.00 15.68 6.95
N ALA A 16 9.68 14.73 6.05
CA ALA A 16 9.69 14.94 4.60
C ALA A 16 8.66 16.00 4.15
N LEU A 17 7.47 16.02 4.78
CA LEU A 17 6.43 16.98 4.48
C LEU A 17 6.78 18.40 4.99
N SER A 18 7.66 18.52 5.99
CA SER A 18 8.10 19.79 6.58
C SER A 18 9.34 20.39 5.91
N MET A 19 9.96 19.68 4.95
CA MET A 19 11.18 20.17 4.29
C MET A 19 10.89 21.24 3.23
N ASP A 20 11.74 22.25 3.17
CA ASP A 20 11.73 23.19 2.06
C ASP A 20 12.32 22.57 0.80
N PHE A 21 11.61 22.72 -0.34
CA PHE A 21 11.99 22.12 -1.61
C PHE A 21 13.43 22.43 -2.08
N PRO A 22 13.97 23.64 -1.89
CA PRO A 22 15.36 23.93 -2.26
C PRO A 22 16.41 23.07 -1.54
N LEU A 23 16.10 22.59 -0.32
CA LEU A 23 16.97 21.71 0.46
C LEU A 23 16.87 20.25 0.03
N LEU A 24 15.81 19.88 -0.72
CA LEU A 24 15.55 18.50 -1.12
C LEU A 24 16.59 17.97 -2.11
N GLY A 25 16.98 18.72 -3.13
CA GLY A 25 18.03 18.37 -4.07
C GLY A 25 18.31 16.87 -4.18
N TRP A 26 19.55 16.46 -3.96
CA TRP A 26 20.00 15.07 -3.97
C TRP A 26 19.46 14.20 -2.84
N THR A 27 18.92 14.80 -1.76
CA THR A 27 18.33 14.05 -0.64
C THR A 27 16.93 13.52 -0.93
N ALA A 28 16.25 14.05 -1.94
CA ALA A 28 14.89 13.62 -2.31
C ALA A 28 14.85 12.15 -2.71
N VAL A 29 15.82 11.67 -3.50
CA VAL A 29 15.85 10.27 -3.98
C VAL A 29 16.05 9.27 -2.83
N PRO A 30 17.07 9.38 -1.97
CA PRO A 30 17.20 8.44 -0.84
C PRO A 30 16.03 8.53 0.14
N LEU A 31 15.43 9.71 0.34
CA LEU A 31 14.27 9.87 1.19
C LEU A 31 13.03 9.19 0.59
N GLU A 32 12.82 9.32 -0.72
CA GLU A 32 11.76 8.62 -1.46
C GLU A 32 11.90 7.10 -1.37
N LEU A 33 13.12 6.56 -1.56
CA LEU A 33 13.38 5.14 -1.42
C LEU A 33 13.12 4.64 0.01
N LEU A 34 13.52 5.43 1.02
CA LEU A 34 13.23 5.14 2.41
C LEU A 34 11.72 5.14 2.67
N MET A 35 10.98 6.14 2.16
CA MET A 35 9.53 6.20 2.31
C MET A 35 8.86 5.02 1.63
N THR A 36 9.25 4.66 0.41
CA THR A 36 8.75 3.47 -0.29
C THR A 36 8.98 2.20 0.52
N PHE A 37 10.17 2.01 1.09
CA PHE A 37 10.48 0.89 1.98
C PHE A 37 9.59 0.86 3.23
N LEU A 38 9.38 2.00 3.88
CA LEU A 38 8.53 2.12 5.07
C LEU A 38 7.06 1.84 4.74
N TYR A 39 6.57 2.33 3.60
CA TYR A 39 5.21 2.01 3.11
C TYR A 39 5.06 0.52 2.83
N THR A 40 6.06 -0.13 2.23
CA THR A 40 6.08 -1.59 2.08
C THR A 40 6.00 -2.28 3.43
N GLY A 41 6.72 -1.78 4.44
CA GLY A 41 6.64 -2.27 5.83
C GLY A 41 5.25 -2.11 6.47
N LEU A 42 4.53 -1.01 6.17
CA LEU A 42 3.12 -0.85 6.60
C LEU A 42 2.24 -1.93 5.98
N PHE A 43 2.37 -2.17 4.66
CA PHE A 43 1.57 -3.19 4.00
C PHE A 43 1.89 -4.61 4.50
N ILE A 44 3.17 -4.96 4.67
CA ILE A 44 3.57 -6.24 5.25
C ILE A 44 3.00 -6.41 6.67
N THR A 45 3.01 -5.35 7.48
CA THR A 45 2.39 -5.38 8.82
C THR A 45 0.88 -5.64 8.74
N ALA A 46 0.19 -5.04 7.77
CA ALA A 46 -1.22 -5.29 7.54
C ALA A 46 -1.48 -6.71 7.05
N HIS A 47 -0.67 -7.21 6.11
CA HIS A 47 -0.72 -8.57 5.59
C HIS A 47 -0.52 -9.62 6.69
N ASP A 48 0.48 -9.46 7.53
CA ASP A 48 0.71 -10.34 8.69
C ASP A 48 -0.46 -10.30 9.68
N ALA A 49 -1.08 -9.13 9.84
CA ALA A 49 -2.30 -9.03 10.65
C ALA A 49 -3.50 -9.73 10.00
N MET A 50 -3.57 -9.84 8.66
CA MET A 50 -4.60 -10.65 7.98
C MET A 50 -4.44 -12.14 8.29
N HIS A 51 -3.21 -12.61 8.45
CA HIS A 51 -2.88 -13.97 8.91
C HIS A 51 -2.99 -14.16 10.44
N GLY A 52 -3.29 -13.11 11.20
CA GLY A 52 -3.38 -13.19 12.67
C GLY A 52 -2.04 -13.29 13.38
N THR A 53 -0.91 -13.10 12.70
CA THR A 53 0.44 -13.40 13.22
C THR A 53 1.08 -12.26 14.00
N VAL A 54 0.61 -11.02 13.84
CA VAL A 54 1.19 -9.84 14.52
C VAL A 54 0.94 -9.87 16.04
N ALA A 55 -0.24 -10.31 16.45
CA ALA A 55 -0.61 -10.48 17.86
C ALA A 55 -1.50 -11.73 18.06
N PRO A 56 -0.94 -12.96 17.94
CA PRO A 56 -1.72 -14.21 17.86
C PRO A 56 -2.63 -14.47 19.08
N ARG A 57 -2.19 -14.05 20.27
CA ARG A 57 -2.94 -14.24 21.52
C ARG A 57 -4.00 -13.15 21.78
N HIS A 58 -4.01 -12.08 20.94
CA HIS A 58 -4.86 -10.91 21.14
C HIS A 58 -5.54 -10.50 19.82
N PRO A 59 -6.62 -11.19 19.37
CA PRO A 59 -7.23 -10.95 18.07
C PRO A 59 -7.71 -9.50 17.84
N ARG A 60 -8.19 -8.84 18.91
CA ARG A 60 -8.60 -7.43 18.84
C ARG A 60 -7.41 -6.51 18.57
N LEU A 61 -6.28 -6.73 19.26
CA LEU A 61 -5.05 -5.99 19.07
C LEU A 61 -4.48 -6.23 17.66
N ASN A 62 -4.47 -7.49 17.22
CA ASN A 62 -4.05 -7.87 15.87
C ASN A 62 -4.85 -7.10 14.80
N ARG A 63 -6.18 -7.08 14.93
CA ARG A 63 -7.07 -6.35 14.00
C ARG A 63 -6.84 -4.83 14.07
N SER A 64 -6.60 -4.27 15.25
CA SER A 64 -6.30 -2.84 15.41
C SER A 64 -4.99 -2.46 14.73
N ILE A 65 -3.94 -3.28 14.90
CA ILE A 65 -2.64 -3.05 14.24
C ILE A 65 -2.81 -3.11 12.70
N GLY A 66 -3.47 -4.14 12.17
CA GLY A 66 -3.74 -4.24 10.75
C GLY A 66 -4.57 -3.07 10.21
N GLY A 67 -5.60 -2.65 10.95
CA GLY A 67 -6.42 -1.48 10.61
C GLY A 67 -5.62 -0.18 10.59
N THR A 68 -4.77 0.04 11.59
CA THR A 68 -3.87 1.20 11.62
C THR A 68 -2.88 1.17 10.45
N ALA A 69 -2.29 0.03 10.15
CA ALA A 69 -1.35 -0.11 9.05
C ALA A 69 -1.99 0.21 7.69
N THR A 70 -3.19 -0.33 7.40
CA THR A 70 -3.92 -0.07 6.15
C THR A 70 -4.39 1.37 6.04
N LEU A 71 -4.80 1.98 7.15
CA LEU A 71 -5.21 3.38 7.19
C LEU A 71 -4.02 4.31 6.90
N LEU A 72 -2.87 4.07 7.54
CA LEU A 72 -1.65 4.85 7.31
C LEU A 72 -1.08 4.66 5.91
N TYR A 73 -1.25 3.48 5.33
CA TYR A 73 -0.75 3.17 3.99
C TYR A 73 -1.39 4.04 2.91
N ALA A 74 -2.70 4.04 2.79
CA ALA A 74 -3.46 4.87 1.85
C ALA A 74 -4.97 4.85 2.15
N LEU A 75 -5.37 4.97 3.40
CA LEU A 75 -6.78 4.95 3.84
C LEU A 75 -7.56 3.70 3.42
N PHE A 76 -6.88 2.56 3.24
CA PHE A 76 -7.55 1.30 2.94
C PHE A 76 -8.37 0.78 4.11
N SER A 77 -9.47 0.13 3.80
CA SER A 77 -10.25 -0.62 4.78
C SER A 77 -9.63 -1.99 5.02
N PHE A 78 -9.16 -2.25 6.24
CA PHE A 78 -8.61 -3.55 6.63
C PHE A 78 -9.57 -4.71 6.36
N SER A 79 -10.86 -4.53 6.62
CA SER A 79 -11.86 -5.59 6.41
C SER A 79 -12.10 -5.90 4.92
N VAL A 80 -11.97 -4.90 4.05
CA VAL A 80 -12.06 -5.11 2.59
C VAL A 80 -10.83 -5.85 2.08
N LEU A 81 -9.63 -5.41 2.49
CA LEU A 81 -8.38 -6.08 2.11
C LEU A 81 -8.31 -7.50 2.65
N LEU A 82 -8.70 -7.71 3.92
CA LEU A 82 -8.75 -9.05 4.53
C LEU A 82 -9.62 -10.02 3.73
N ARG A 83 -10.82 -9.59 3.32
CA ARG A 83 -11.72 -10.43 2.51
C ARG A 83 -11.06 -10.80 1.17
N LYS A 84 -10.53 -9.84 0.44
CA LYS A 84 -9.84 -10.08 -0.85
C LYS A 84 -8.63 -10.99 -0.68
N HIS A 85 -7.87 -10.80 0.38
CA HIS A 85 -6.74 -11.66 0.71
C HIS A 85 -7.17 -13.12 1.00
N GLN A 86 -8.32 -13.30 1.66
CA GLN A 86 -8.91 -14.62 1.89
C GLN A 86 -9.44 -15.23 0.57
N GLU A 87 -10.03 -14.44 -0.32
CA GLU A 87 -10.45 -14.86 -1.66
C GLU A 87 -9.24 -15.33 -2.48
N HIS A 88 -8.13 -14.56 -2.47
CA HIS A 88 -6.86 -14.97 -3.09
C HIS A 88 -6.35 -16.33 -2.55
N HIS A 89 -6.32 -16.51 -1.23
CA HIS A 89 -5.87 -17.78 -0.65
C HIS A 89 -6.81 -18.95 -0.92
N ALA A 90 -8.09 -18.70 -1.08
CA ALA A 90 -9.08 -19.75 -1.38
C ALA A 90 -9.04 -20.21 -2.85
N HIS A 91 -8.66 -19.32 -3.77
CA HIS A 91 -8.72 -19.54 -5.21
C HIS A 91 -7.46 -19.06 -5.95
N PRO A 92 -6.24 -19.45 -5.51
CA PRO A 92 -5.00 -18.87 -6.05
C PRO A 92 -4.89 -19.14 -7.55
N ALA A 93 -4.52 -18.12 -8.32
CA ALA A 93 -4.31 -18.15 -9.76
C ALA A 93 -5.52 -18.68 -10.56
N SER A 94 -6.73 -18.45 -10.09
CA SER A 94 -8.00 -18.77 -10.75
C SER A 94 -8.71 -17.51 -11.24
N GLU A 95 -9.85 -17.68 -11.94
CA GLU A 95 -10.70 -16.56 -12.38
C GLU A 95 -11.32 -15.78 -11.20
N ASP A 96 -11.47 -16.42 -10.03
CA ASP A 96 -12.00 -15.84 -8.81
C ASP A 96 -10.91 -15.18 -7.93
N ASP A 97 -9.64 -15.25 -8.34
CA ASP A 97 -8.51 -14.67 -7.61
C ASP A 97 -8.41 -13.16 -7.89
N PRO A 98 -8.62 -12.27 -6.89
CA PRO A 98 -8.54 -10.84 -7.09
C PRO A 98 -7.13 -10.33 -7.47
N ASP A 99 -6.09 -11.14 -7.24
CA ASP A 99 -4.70 -10.79 -7.56
C ASP A 99 -4.28 -11.27 -8.96
N PHE A 100 -5.05 -12.19 -9.56
CA PHE A 100 -4.71 -12.78 -10.84
C PHE A 100 -5.24 -11.95 -12.02
N HIS A 101 -4.66 -12.14 -13.20
CA HIS A 101 -5.16 -11.50 -14.41
C HIS A 101 -6.43 -12.20 -14.91
N ASP A 102 -7.29 -11.46 -15.58
CA ASP A 102 -8.54 -11.93 -16.17
C ASP A 102 -8.39 -12.69 -17.51
N GLY A 103 -7.19 -13.15 -17.84
CA GLY A 103 -6.86 -13.79 -19.12
C GLY A 103 -6.52 -12.80 -20.25
N GLU A 104 -7.04 -11.59 -20.23
CA GLU A 104 -6.79 -10.54 -21.25
C GLU A 104 -5.65 -9.61 -20.85
N HIS A 105 -5.49 -9.32 -19.55
CA HIS A 105 -4.55 -8.33 -19.01
C HIS A 105 -3.21 -8.95 -18.55
N ARG A 106 -2.63 -9.86 -19.34
CA ARG A 106 -1.40 -10.62 -18.96
C ARG A 106 -0.10 -9.80 -18.99
N SER A 107 -0.06 -8.70 -19.74
CA SER A 107 1.15 -7.85 -19.75
C SER A 107 1.32 -7.11 -18.44
N LEU A 108 2.57 -6.98 -17.97
CA LEU A 108 2.89 -6.36 -16.67
C LEU A 108 2.16 -5.03 -16.42
N PRO A 109 2.14 -4.04 -17.34
CA PRO A 109 1.46 -2.77 -17.06
C PRO A 109 -0.06 -2.91 -16.98
N ARG A 110 -0.67 -3.76 -17.83
CA ARG A 110 -2.12 -3.96 -17.82
C ARG A 110 -2.56 -4.73 -16.59
N TRP A 111 -1.83 -5.78 -16.23
CA TRP A 111 -2.10 -6.55 -15.02
C TRP A 111 -1.93 -5.70 -13.76
N TYR A 112 -0.87 -4.86 -13.67
CA TYR A 112 -0.72 -3.93 -12.57
C TYR A 112 -1.90 -2.95 -12.45
N LEU A 113 -2.36 -2.38 -13.56
CA LEU A 113 -3.52 -1.48 -13.54
C LEU A 113 -4.80 -2.22 -13.12
N HIS A 114 -5.03 -3.44 -13.62
CA HIS A 114 -6.14 -4.28 -13.21
C HIS A 114 -6.09 -4.56 -11.70
N PHE A 115 -4.97 -5.05 -11.21
CA PHE A 115 -4.72 -5.26 -9.78
C PHE A 115 -4.97 -3.99 -8.97
N PHE A 116 -4.39 -2.86 -9.37
CA PHE A 116 -4.55 -1.58 -8.68
C PHE A 116 -6.03 -1.18 -8.56
N PHE A 117 -6.78 -1.20 -9.65
CA PHE A 117 -8.19 -0.82 -9.65
C PHE A 117 -9.10 -1.86 -8.97
N THR A 118 -8.67 -3.10 -8.84
CA THR A 118 -9.38 -4.12 -8.06
C THR A 118 -9.42 -3.77 -6.57
N TYR A 119 -8.37 -3.13 -6.06
CA TYR A 119 -8.26 -2.81 -4.63
C TYR A 119 -8.69 -1.40 -4.26
N VAL A 120 -8.58 -0.45 -5.18
CA VAL A 120 -8.91 0.97 -4.92
C VAL A 120 -10.42 1.18 -4.98
N THR A 121 -10.96 1.90 -3.99
CA THR A 121 -12.38 2.26 -3.93
C THR A 121 -12.58 3.77 -4.10
N TRP A 122 -13.74 4.19 -4.63
CA TRP A 122 -14.07 5.61 -4.77
C TRP A 122 -14.09 6.35 -3.41
N LYS A 123 -14.53 5.67 -2.32
CA LYS A 123 -14.53 6.23 -0.95
C LYS A 123 -13.12 6.51 -0.46
N GLN A 124 -12.20 5.61 -0.74
CA GLN A 124 -10.78 5.78 -0.44
C GLN A 124 -10.21 6.96 -1.22
N LEU A 125 -10.44 7.04 -2.54
CA LEU A 125 -9.97 8.16 -3.36
C LEU A 125 -10.52 9.51 -2.85
N LEU A 126 -11.81 9.55 -2.47
CA LEU A 126 -12.40 10.74 -1.87
C LEU A 126 -11.73 11.09 -0.54
N GLY A 127 -11.50 10.11 0.34
CA GLY A 127 -10.79 10.30 1.60
C GLY A 127 -9.36 10.82 1.40
N MET A 128 -8.63 10.24 0.44
CA MET A 128 -7.29 10.70 0.06
C MET A 128 -7.30 12.14 -0.47
N ALA A 129 -8.28 12.48 -1.33
CA ALA A 129 -8.44 13.85 -1.84
C ALA A 129 -8.75 14.85 -0.72
N ILE A 130 -9.62 14.50 0.23
CA ILE A 130 -9.94 15.34 1.39
C ILE A 130 -8.68 15.55 2.24
N LEU A 131 -7.95 14.48 2.57
CA LEU A 131 -6.74 14.56 3.39
C LEU A 131 -5.64 15.34 2.68
N TYR A 132 -5.45 15.15 1.36
CA TYR A 132 -4.51 15.94 0.56
C TYR A 132 -4.80 17.44 0.67
N ASN A 133 -6.06 17.83 0.45
CA ASN A 133 -6.46 19.24 0.53
C ASN A 133 -6.35 19.79 1.96
N ALA A 134 -6.67 18.99 2.97
CA ALA A 134 -6.48 19.39 4.36
C ALA A 134 -4.99 19.66 4.68
N LEU A 135 -4.09 18.78 4.30
CA LEU A 135 -2.65 18.96 4.49
C LEU A 135 -2.13 20.20 3.72
N LYS A 136 -2.57 20.35 2.48
CA LYS A 136 -2.19 21.50 1.63
C LYS A 136 -2.65 22.84 2.20
N TYR A 137 -3.93 22.97 2.54
CA TYR A 137 -4.53 24.26 2.87
C TYR A 137 -4.55 24.58 4.37
N LEU A 138 -4.66 23.56 5.25
CA LEU A 138 -4.71 23.77 6.69
C LEU A 138 -3.31 23.66 7.34
N ALA A 139 -2.47 22.75 6.84
CA ALA A 139 -1.11 22.58 7.34
C ALA A 139 -0.05 23.25 6.45
N ALA A 140 -0.45 23.92 5.36
CA ALA A 140 0.40 24.64 4.41
C ALA A 140 1.55 23.77 3.83
N VAL A 141 1.31 22.45 3.67
CA VAL A 141 2.28 21.53 3.09
C VAL A 141 2.38 21.77 1.57
N PRO A 142 3.59 21.95 1.00
CA PRO A 142 3.77 22.13 -0.44
C PRO A 142 3.27 20.92 -1.24
N ASP A 143 2.63 21.17 -2.38
CA ASP A 143 2.12 20.12 -3.29
C ASP A 143 3.23 19.13 -3.66
N ILE A 144 4.43 19.61 -3.93
CA ILE A 144 5.56 18.78 -4.33
C ILE A 144 5.94 17.77 -3.22
N ASN A 145 5.90 18.18 -1.94
CA ASN A 145 6.19 17.28 -0.83
C ASN A 145 5.09 16.22 -0.68
N LEU A 146 3.82 16.60 -0.84
CA LEU A 146 2.68 15.66 -0.81
C LEU A 146 2.79 14.63 -1.95
N LEU A 147 3.15 15.08 -3.15
CA LEU A 147 3.31 14.19 -4.29
C LEU A 147 4.50 13.25 -4.12
N LEU A 148 5.68 13.78 -3.76
CA LEU A 148 6.91 13.00 -3.66
C LEU A 148 6.94 12.06 -2.45
N PHE A 149 6.44 12.49 -1.27
CA PHE A 149 6.68 11.74 -0.03
C PHE A 149 5.43 11.11 0.58
N TRP A 150 4.25 11.36 0.01
CA TRP A 150 3.02 10.72 0.43
C TRP A 150 2.36 9.90 -0.68
N ALA A 151 2.16 10.48 -1.87
CA ALA A 151 1.48 9.78 -2.97
C ALA A 151 2.41 8.78 -3.69
N LEU A 152 3.60 9.24 -4.11
CA LEU A 152 4.54 8.43 -4.88
C LEU A 152 5.04 7.19 -4.12
N PRO A 153 5.42 7.25 -2.83
CA PRO A 153 5.84 6.06 -2.09
C PRO A 153 4.75 4.98 -2.00
N ALA A 154 3.48 5.38 -1.83
CA ALA A 154 2.37 4.44 -1.81
C ALA A 154 2.22 3.71 -3.16
N ILE A 155 2.36 4.44 -4.28
CA ILE A 155 2.29 3.86 -5.63
C ILE A 155 3.49 2.94 -5.89
N MET A 156 4.70 3.37 -5.56
CA MET A 156 5.92 2.57 -5.76
C MET A 156 5.91 1.32 -4.89
N SER A 157 5.47 1.43 -3.64
CA SER A 157 5.28 0.29 -2.75
C SER A 157 4.23 -0.69 -3.29
N THR A 158 3.09 -0.20 -3.78
CA THR A 158 2.06 -1.06 -4.40
C THR A 158 2.62 -1.78 -5.63
N PHE A 159 3.40 -1.09 -6.48
CA PHE A 159 4.05 -1.72 -7.62
C PHE A 159 5.07 -2.79 -7.18
N GLN A 160 5.89 -2.50 -6.19
CA GLN A 160 6.86 -3.45 -5.64
C GLN A 160 6.17 -4.71 -5.10
N LEU A 161 5.11 -4.54 -4.30
CA LEU A 161 4.33 -5.65 -3.76
C LEU A 161 3.66 -6.48 -4.85
N PHE A 162 3.04 -5.83 -5.84
CA PHE A 162 2.48 -6.50 -7.00
C PHE A 162 3.55 -7.27 -7.79
N TYR A 163 4.67 -6.62 -8.10
CA TYR A 163 5.71 -7.22 -8.94
C TYR A 163 6.30 -8.48 -8.32
N PHE A 164 6.68 -8.43 -7.04
CA PHE A 164 7.31 -9.54 -6.35
C PHE A 164 6.30 -10.55 -5.77
N GLY A 165 5.16 -10.10 -5.30
CA GLY A 165 4.15 -10.95 -4.66
C GLY A 165 3.17 -11.59 -5.63
N THR A 166 2.85 -10.93 -6.75
CA THR A 166 1.83 -11.40 -7.69
C THR A 166 2.41 -11.72 -9.06
N TYR A 167 3.04 -10.74 -9.72
CA TYR A 167 3.44 -10.90 -11.12
C TYR A 167 4.53 -11.96 -11.31
N LEU A 168 5.66 -11.87 -10.60
CA LEU A 168 6.77 -12.82 -10.77
C LEU A 168 6.40 -14.28 -10.48
N PRO A 169 5.66 -14.60 -9.39
CA PRO A 169 5.26 -15.98 -9.10
C PRO A 169 4.31 -16.56 -10.14
N HIS A 170 3.46 -15.73 -10.78
CA HIS A 170 2.37 -16.21 -11.62
C HIS A 170 2.53 -15.92 -13.11
N ARG A 171 3.57 -15.19 -13.55
CA ARG A 171 3.75 -14.76 -14.96
C ARG A 171 3.86 -15.92 -15.96
N GLU A 172 4.33 -17.08 -15.53
CA GLU A 172 4.51 -18.27 -16.37
C GLU A 172 3.28 -19.18 -16.39
N THR A 173 2.28 -18.89 -15.55
CA THR A 173 1.02 -19.63 -15.52
C THR A 173 0.18 -19.18 -16.72
N ALA A 174 0.19 -19.98 -17.78
CA ALA A 174 -0.45 -19.66 -19.05
C ALA A 174 -1.98 -19.56 -18.95
N GLU A 175 -2.59 -20.33 -18.03
CA GLU A 175 -4.03 -20.37 -17.77
C GLU A 175 -4.28 -20.45 -16.26
N PRO A 176 -5.45 -19.94 -15.78
CA PRO A 176 -5.87 -20.15 -14.40
C PRO A 176 -5.90 -21.64 -14.04
N TYR A 177 -5.48 -21.98 -12.84
CA TYR A 177 -5.69 -23.34 -12.32
C TYR A 177 -7.19 -23.58 -12.18
N ARG A 178 -7.67 -24.65 -12.83
CA ARG A 178 -9.09 -25.10 -12.76
C ARG A 178 -9.34 -25.92 -11.52
#